data_6b8d44b71caec8fc3497f18a9f89951a
#
_entry.id   6b8d44b71caec8fc3497f18a9f89951a
#
_cell.length_a   1.000
_cell.length_b   1.000
_cell.length_c   1.000
_cell.angle_alpha   90.00
_cell.angle_beta   90.00
_cell.angle_gamma   90.00
#
_symmetry.space_group_name_H-M   'P 1'
#
loop_
_entity.id
_entity.type
_entity.pdbx_description
1 polymer ?
#
loop_
_entity_poly.entity_id
_entity_poly.type
_entity_poly.pdbx_seq_one_letter_code
_entity_poly.pdbx_strand_id
1 'polypeptide(L)'
;MSQMKGALGNLMRQAQEMQSKMQQKQQELAEKETEGQSGAGMIKVVMNGRHEVKRVTIDPSVLEEDKEFLEDLVAAAVNDAVARV
;
A
#
# COMPACT_ATOMS: atom_id res chain seq x y z
N MET A 1 43.33 -1.56 -22.43
CA MET A 1 42.07 -1.88 -23.17
C MET A 1 41.24 -2.91 -22.47
N SER A 2 41.81 -4.07 -22.10
CA SER A 2 41.04 -5.11 -21.35
C SER A 2 40.53 -4.64 -19.98
N GLN A 3 41.30 -3.79 -19.29
CA GLN A 3 40.91 -3.25 -17.98
C GLN A 3 39.72 -2.29 -18.08
N MET A 4 39.63 -1.52 -19.16
CA MET A 4 38.50 -0.61 -19.39
C MET A 4 37.21 -1.38 -19.69
N LYS A 5 37.32 -2.47 -20.46
CA LYS A 5 36.17 -3.34 -20.73
C LYS A 5 35.65 -3.99 -19.45
N GLY A 6 36.56 -4.44 -18.59
CA GLY A 6 36.17 -5.03 -17.29
C GLY A 6 35.49 -4.03 -16.37
N ALA A 7 36.03 -2.80 -16.27
CA ALA A 7 35.47 -1.75 -15.47
C ALA A 7 34.07 -1.32 -15.98
N LEU A 8 33.97 -1.18 -17.31
CA LEU A 8 32.69 -0.80 -17.92
C LEU A 8 31.62 -1.89 -17.70
N GLY A 9 32.02 -3.16 -17.89
CA GLY A 9 31.13 -4.30 -17.64
C GLY A 9 30.65 -4.36 -16.19
N ASN A 10 31.53 -4.07 -15.22
CA ASN A 10 31.18 -4.02 -13.81
C ASN A 10 30.20 -2.88 -13.52
N LEU A 11 30.43 -1.70 -14.12
CA LEU A 11 29.51 -0.56 -13.95
C LEU A 11 28.14 -0.87 -14.51
N MET A 12 28.08 -1.50 -15.68
CA MET A 12 26.81 -1.87 -16.29
C MET A 12 26.07 -2.90 -15.44
N ARG A 13 26.79 -3.87 -14.88
CA ARG A 13 26.20 -4.87 -13.99
C ARG A 13 25.65 -4.24 -12.72
N GLN A 14 26.40 -3.32 -12.11
CA GLN A 14 25.95 -2.60 -10.91
C GLN A 14 24.72 -1.77 -11.21
N ALA A 15 24.66 -1.11 -12.37
CA ALA A 15 23.49 -0.34 -12.77
C ALA A 15 22.26 -1.23 -12.94
N GLN A 16 22.42 -2.41 -13.55
CA GLN A 16 21.34 -3.39 -13.72
C GLN A 16 20.86 -3.93 -12.37
N GLU A 17 21.78 -4.25 -11.46
CA GLU A 17 21.45 -4.72 -10.13
C GLU A 17 20.69 -3.67 -9.33
N MET A 18 21.13 -2.41 -9.43
CA MET A 18 20.46 -1.30 -8.74
C MET A 18 19.05 -1.10 -9.29
N GLN A 19 18.89 -1.14 -10.60
CA GLN A 19 17.59 -1.03 -11.25
C GLN A 19 16.65 -2.15 -10.83
N SER A 20 17.16 -3.38 -10.77
CA SER A 20 16.39 -4.54 -10.32
C SER A 20 15.95 -4.39 -8.87
N LYS A 21 16.83 -3.93 -7.99
CA LYS A 21 16.51 -3.68 -6.58
C LYS A 21 15.48 -2.58 -6.42
N MET A 22 15.57 -1.53 -7.23
CA MET A 22 14.58 -0.44 -7.21
C MET A 22 13.21 -0.94 -7.63
N GLN A 23 13.14 -1.76 -8.66
CA GLN A 23 11.89 -2.36 -9.11
C GLN A 23 11.28 -3.25 -8.04
N GLN A 24 12.10 -4.07 -7.36
CA GLN A 24 11.64 -4.92 -6.26
C GLN A 24 11.08 -4.10 -5.12
N LYS A 25 11.77 -3.01 -4.73
CA LYS A 25 11.31 -2.14 -3.66
C LYS A 25 9.99 -1.44 -4.01
N GLN A 26 9.85 -0.97 -5.25
CA GLN A 26 8.62 -0.35 -5.71
C GLN A 26 7.47 -1.35 -5.66
N GLN A 27 7.71 -2.59 -6.05
CA GLN A 27 6.72 -3.65 -6.01
C GLN A 27 6.33 -3.99 -4.58
N GLU A 28 7.29 -4.11 -3.67
CA GLU A 28 7.06 -4.35 -2.25
C GLU A 28 6.22 -3.23 -1.63
N LEU A 29 6.55 -1.97 -1.93
CA LEU A 29 5.79 -0.82 -1.43
C LEU A 29 4.38 -0.79 -2.00
N ALA A 30 4.21 -1.18 -3.27
CA ALA A 30 2.91 -1.23 -3.92
C ALA A 30 2.02 -2.30 -3.31
N GLU A 31 2.59 -3.41 -2.82
CA GLU A 31 1.87 -4.52 -2.23
C GLU A 31 1.71 -4.41 -0.72
N LYS A 32 2.45 -3.50 -0.07
CA LYS A 32 2.37 -3.32 1.37
C LYS A 32 0.98 -2.88 1.78
N GLU A 33 0.39 -3.64 2.70
CA GLU A 33 -0.95 -3.35 3.19
C GLU A 33 -0.91 -2.41 4.40
N THR A 34 -1.84 -1.47 4.41
CA THR A 34 -2.01 -0.50 5.49
C THR A 34 -3.47 -0.53 5.92
N GLU A 35 -3.71 -0.47 7.21
CA GLU A 35 -5.07 -0.48 7.76
C GLU A 35 -5.49 0.93 8.16
N GLY A 36 -6.66 1.35 7.67
CA GLY A 36 -7.37 2.53 8.14
C GLY A 36 -8.58 2.10 8.95
N GLN A 37 -9.06 2.98 9.80
CA GLN A 37 -10.21 2.67 10.65
C GLN A 37 -11.03 3.92 10.97
N SER A 38 -12.27 3.71 11.37
CA SER A 38 -13.16 4.74 11.86
C SER A 38 -14.10 4.17 12.91
N GLY A 39 -14.80 5.06 13.63
CA GLY A 39 -15.76 4.64 14.66
C GLY A 39 -15.13 3.79 15.76
N ALA A 40 -13.93 4.18 16.24
CA ALA A 40 -13.19 3.44 17.26
C ALA A 40 -12.92 1.98 16.86
N GLY A 41 -12.63 1.75 15.57
CA GLY A 41 -12.31 0.43 15.08
C GLY A 41 -13.50 -0.39 14.59
N MET A 42 -14.70 0.17 14.59
CA MET A 42 -15.89 -0.53 14.09
C MET A 42 -15.83 -0.78 12.58
N ILE A 43 -15.18 0.11 11.85
CA ILE A 43 -14.92 -0.06 10.42
C ILE A 43 -13.43 -0.08 10.21
N LYS A 44 -12.94 -1.09 9.51
CA LYS A 44 -11.53 -1.23 9.16
C LYS A 44 -11.40 -1.44 7.66
N VAL A 45 -10.46 -0.74 7.05
CA VAL A 45 -10.20 -0.83 5.62
C VAL A 45 -8.72 -1.15 5.42
N VAL A 46 -8.42 -2.22 4.70
CA VAL A 46 -7.05 -2.57 4.34
C VAL A 46 -6.81 -2.13 2.91
N MET A 47 -5.75 -1.36 2.71
CA MET A 47 -5.39 -0.76 1.44
C MET A 47 -3.92 -1.04 1.15
N ASN A 48 -3.57 -1.26 -0.13
CA ASN A 48 -2.18 -1.42 -0.53
C ASN A 48 -1.57 -0.08 -0.97
N GLY A 49 -0.29 -0.11 -1.37
CA GLY A 49 0.42 1.09 -1.81
C GLY A 49 -0.07 1.66 -3.13
N ARG A 50 -0.89 0.92 -3.88
CA ARG A 50 -1.54 1.40 -5.10
C ARG A 50 -2.88 2.06 -4.83
N HIS A 51 -3.24 2.23 -3.56
CA HIS A 51 -4.54 2.76 -3.12
C HIS A 51 -5.71 1.85 -3.51
N GLU A 52 -5.45 0.55 -3.62
CA GLU A 52 -6.51 -0.43 -3.84
C GLU A 52 -7.02 -0.91 -2.49
N VAL A 53 -8.33 -0.91 -2.31
CA VAL A 53 -8.97 -1.48 -1.13
C VAL A 53 -8.96 -3.00 -1.27
N LYS A 54 -8.32 -3.68 -0.34
CA LYS A 54 -8.21 -5.14 -0.34
C LYS A 54 -9.30 -5.81 0.48
N ARG A 55 -9.70 -5.14 1.58
CA ARG A 55 -10.69 -5.72 2.50
C ARG A 55 -11.36 -4.61 3.30
N VAL A 56 -12.64 -4.77 3.53
CA VAL A 56 -13.41 -3.92 4.43
C VAL A 56 -14.02 -4.83 5.51
N THR A 57 -13.81 -4.48 6.76
CA THR A 57 -14.38 -5.20 7.89
C THR A 57 -15.33 -4.27 8.63
N ILE A 58 -16.55 -4.71 8.83
CA ILE A 58 -17.62 -3.95 9.47
C ILE A 58 -18.08 -4.70 10.72
N ASP A 59 -18.01 -4.03 11.88
CA ASP A 59 -18.55 -4.60 13.11
C ASP A 59 -20.08 -4.75 12.96
N PRO A 60 -20.65 -5.92 13.31
CA PRO A 60 -22.08 -6.14 13.14
C PRO A 60 -22.96 -5.12 13.86
N SER A 61 -22.50 -4.55 14.97
CA SER A 61 -23.27 -3.55 15.71
C SER A 61 -23.59 -2.30 14.89
N VAL A 62 -22.74 -1.96 13.91
CA VAL A 62 -22.96 -0.80 13.05
C VAL A 62 -24.13 -1.02 12.10
N LEU A 63 -24.42 -2.26 11.76
CA LEU A 63 -25.54 -2.59 10.87
C LEU A 63 -26.90 -2.30 11.50
N GLU A 64 -26.95 -2.12 12.82
CA GLU A 64 -28.16 -1.75 13.55
C GLU A 64 -28.42 -0.24 13.53
N GLU A 65 -27.39 0.55 13.16
CA GLU A 65 -27.49 1.98 13.00
C GLU A 65 -28.09 2.34 11.65
N ASP A 66 -28.39 3.63 11.44
CA ASP A 66 -28.93 4.01 10.15
C ASP A 66 -27.88 3.91 9.03
N LYS A 67 -28.40 3.79 7.81
CA LYS A 67 -27.58 3.59 6.62
C LYS A 67 -26.59 4.75 6.41
N GLU A 68 -27.04 5.97 6.63
CA GLU A 68 -26.22 7.17 6.44
C GLU A 68 -25.03 7.19 7.37
N PHE A 69 -25.23 6.80 8.62
CA PHE A 69 -24.15 6.68 9.60
C PHE A 69 -23.11 5.66 9.16
N LEU A 70 -23.55 4.50 8.67
CA LEU A 70 -22.64 3.48 8.14
C LEU A 70 -21.86 3.99 6.95
N GLU A 71 -22.52 4.66 6.01
CA GLU A 71 -21.88 5.22 4.83
C GLU A 71 -20.78 6.21 5.20
N ASP A 72 -21.06 7.09 6.17
CA ASP A 72 -20.09 8.07 6.66
C ASP A 72 -18.89 7.42 7.32
N LEU A 73 -19.12 6.37 8.10
CA LEU A 73 -18.02 5.62 8.73
C LEU A 73 -17.14 4.91 7.71
N VAL A 74 -17.72 4.34 6.67
CA VAL A 74 -16.97 3.68 5.60
C VAL A 74 -16.11 4.71 4.88
N ALA A 75 -16.66 5.85 4.53
CA ALA A 75 -15.90 6.93 3.87
C ALA A 75 -14.74 7.41 4.74
N ALA A 76 -14.98 7.57 6.05
CA ALA A 76 -13.95 7.99 7.00
C ALA A 76 -12.82 6.95 7.10
N ALA A 77 -13.16 5.66 7.13
CA ALA A 77 -12.17 4.59 7.21
C ALA A 77 -11.32 4.51 5.94
N VAL A 78 -11.92 4.68 4.77
CA VAL A 78 -11.19 4.72 3.50
C VAL A 78 -10.24 5.90 3.47
N ASN A 79 -10.69 7.07 3.87
CA ASN A 79 -9.85 8.27 3.91
C ASN A 79 -8.71 8.11 4.92
N ASP A 80 -8.95 7.47 6.06
CA ASP A 80 -7.91 7.18 7.04
C ASP A 80 -6.85 6.25 6.44
N ALA A 81 -7.27 5.21 5.72
CA ALA A 81 -6.34 4.31 5.03
C ALA A 81 -5.50 5.05 3.99
N VAL A 82 -6.13 5.90 3.17
CA VAL A 82 -5.43 6.72 2.17
C VAL A 82 -4.37 7.61 2.81
N ALA A 83 -4.70 8.21 3.95
CA ALA A 83 -3.77 9.08 4.66
C ALA A 83 -2.56 8.33 5.22
N ARG A 84 -2.71 7.03 5.50
CA ARG A 84 -1.64 6.19 6.05
C ARG A 84 -0.78 5.51 4.98
N VAL A 85 -1.26 5.40 3.75
CA VAL A 85 -0.49 4.89 2.63
C VAL A 85 0.56 5.91 2.19
#